data_ff4dc13be2d5756a7a83dcc7e90dcbba
#
_entry.id   ff4dc13be2d5756a7a83dcc7e90dcbba
#
_cell.length_a   1.000
_cell.length_b   1.000
_cell.length_c   1.000
_cell.angle_alpha   90.00
_cell.angle_beta   90.00
_cell.angle_gamma   90.00
#
_symmetry.space_group_name_H-M   'P 1'
#
loop_
_entity.id
_entity.type
_entity.pdbx_description
1 polymer ?
#
loop_
_entity_poly.entity_id
_entity_poly.type
_entity_poly.pdbx_seq_one_letter_code
_entity_poly.pdbx_strand_id
1 'polypeptide(L)'
;HSLMIEAPQRGRQYCLDGYFYKGKLHCLGVVDAVMYPGTDAFMRFDYPGHLPETAQKHAEQVVTKFMNEIGYNHGFFNMEFIQDEDTGQIKVVEFNPRLASQFSDLYLRVDGLNLHAMAMALSHDIDPMTLARQTPTANCASSFVYRSFDPAAAAPELTPSGLDAFRKAFPDGLLFYYPKLSGQIQRDFKWLGSYRYGIMHLGGKDQDDLRRLCEHASSLLGWPAPYLENIVSFRDATHNWPSDAAA
;
A
#
# COMPACT_ATOMS: atom_id res chain seq x y z
N HIS A 1 -30.89 -5.81 9.14
CA HIS A 1 -29.58 -5.42 8.61
C HIS A 1 -29.26 -4.02 9.19
N SER A 2 -28.05 -3.84 9.72
CA SER A 2 -27.56 -2.53 10.17
C SER A 2 -26.83 -1.85 9.00
N LEU A 3 -27.02 -0.55 8.84
CA LEU A 3 -26.32 0.29 7.87
C LEU A 3 -25.52 1.34 8.62
N MET A 4 -24.24 1.53 8.24
CA MET A 4 -23.41 2.61 8.75
C MET A 4 -23.27 3.66 7.65
N ILE A 5 -23.49 4.91 8.01
CA ILE A 5 -23.38 6.06 7.09
C ILE A 5 -22.35 7.01 7.70
N GLU A 6 -21.32 7.35 6.94
CA GLU A 6 -20.27 8.25 7.37
C GLU A 6 -20.08 9.37 6.33
N ALA A 7 -19.58 10.51 6.77
CA ALA A 7 -19.19 11.58 5.86
C ALA A 7 -17.95 11.16 5.06
N PRO A 8 -17.91 11.44 3.73
CA PRO A 8 -16.71 11.18 2.92
C PRO A 8 -15.49 11.89 3.52
N GLN A 9 -14.40 11.18 3.66
CA GLN A 9 -13.13 11.75 4.14
C GLN A 9 -12.37 12.35 2.97
N ARG A 10 -11.70 13.49 3.22
CA ARG A 10 -10.85 14.18 2.25
C ARG A 10 -9.40 14.11 2.70
N GLY A 11 -8.48 14.09 1.75
CA GLY A 11 -7.05 14.08 2.02
C GLY A 11 -6.32 12.91 1.38
N ARG A 12 -5.07 12.73 1.76
CA ARG A 12 -4.25 11.60 1.29
C ARG A 12 -4.29 10.46 2.27
N GLN A 13 -4.31 9.25 1.73
CA GLN A 13 -4.24 8.04 2.55
C GLN A 13 -2.80 7.58 2.72
N TYR A 14 -2.51 7.15 3.94
CA TYR A 14 -1.21 6.65 4.38
C TYR A 14 -1.39 5.38 5.20
N CYS A 15 -0.32 4.60 5.26
CA CYS A 15 -0.18 3.48 6.19
C CYS A 15 1.00 3.75 7.11
N LEU A 16 0.77 3.70 8.44
CA LEU A 16 1.84 3.72 9.45
C LEU A 16 2.07 2.29 9.92
N ASP A 17 3.28 1.80 9.71
CA ASP A 17 3.70 0.47 10.14
C ASP A 17 4.61 0.54 11.36
N GLY A 18 4.45 -0.44 12.23
CA GLY A 18 5.28 -0.56 13.40
C GLY A 18 4.97 -1.80 14.22
N TYR A 19 5.51 -1.85 15.41
CA TYR A 19 5.23 -2.89 16.38
C TYR A 19 5.30 -2.36 17.81
N PHE A 20 4.63 -3.04 18.70
CA PHE A 20 4.79 -2.87 20.14
C PHE A 20 5.67 -3.99 20.69
N TYR A 21 6.63 -3.63 21.51
CA TYR A 21 7.43 -4.56 22.28
C TYR A 21 7.43 -4.12 23.73
N LYS A 22 6.85 -4.98 24.59
CA LYS A 22 6.70 -4.71 26.03
C LYS A 22 6.06 -3.34 26.32
N GLY A 23 5.02 -2.99 25.57
CA GLY A 23 4.27 -1.75 25.74
C GLY A 23 4.91 -0.51 25.10
N LYS A 24 6.09 -0.63 24.50
CA LYS A 24 6.76 0.47 23.81
C LYS A 24 6.50 0.41 22.31
N LEU A 25 6.06 1.54 21.74
CA LEU A 25 5.92 1.71 20.31
C LEU A 25 7.30 1.80 19.61
N HIS A 26 7.43 1.05 18.53
CA HIS A 26 8.51 1.16 17.55
C HIS A 26 7.89 1.39 16.17
N CYS A 27 7.96 2.64 15.69
CA CYS A 27 7.54 2.99 14.34
C CYS A 27 8.60 2.53 13.35
N LEU A 28 8.19 1.86 12.28
CA LEU A 28 9.07 1.43 11.19
C LEU A 28 9.09 2.44 10.06
N GLY A 29 7.94 3.01 9.73
CA GLY A 29 7.82 4.02 8.69
C GLY A 29 6.40 4.24 8.22
N VAL A 30 6.28 5.12 7.24
CA VAL A 30 5.02 5.48 6.59
C VAL A 30 5.09 5.07 5.13
N VAL A 31 4.00 4.52 4.61
CA VAL A 31 3.80 4.16 3.21
C VAL A 31 2.70 5.05 2.64
N ASP A 32 2.92 5.68 1.49
CA ASP A 32 1.89 6.40 0.75
C ASP A 32 0.95 5.40 0.08
N ALA A 33 -0.35 5.55 0.27
CA ALA A 33 -1.36 4.75 -0.41
C ALA A 33 -1.99 5.57 -1.54
N VAL A 34 -1.56 5.31 -2.78
CA VAL A 34 -1.97 6.07 -3.96
C VAL A 34 -3.08 5.34 -4.69
N MET A 35 -4.22 6.02 -4.91
CA MET A 35 -5.39 5.47 -5.57
C MET A 35 -5.36 5.68 -7.09
N TYR A 36 -6.06 4.83 -7.82
CA TYR A 36 -6.45 5.15 -9.20
C TYR A 36 -7.37 6.36 -9.19
N PRO A 37 -7.16 7.34 -10.09
CA PRO A 37 -7.95 8.57 -10.13
C PRO A 37 -9.45 8.33 -10.20
N GLY A 38 -10.21 9.03 -9.35
CA GLY A 38 -11.67 8.91 -9.29
C GLY A 38 -12.19 7.59 -8.71
N THR A 39 -11.36 6.85 -7.99
CA THR A 39 -11.72 5.55 -7.37
C THR A 39 -11.13 5.42 -5.97
N ASP A 40 -11.64 4.47 -5.19
CA ASP A 40 -11.06 4.03 -3.91
C ASP A 40 -10.17 2.79 -4.09
N ALA A 41 -9.71 2.52 -5.31
CA ALA A 41 -8.88 1.37 -5.62
C ALA A 41 -7.40 1.73 -5.59
N PHE A 42 -6.63 1.04 -4.77
CA PHE A 42 -5.19 1.25 -4.71
C PHE A 42 -4.51 0.98 -6.05
N MET A 43 -3.71 1.96 -6.49
CA MET A 43 -2.87 1.90 -7.67
C MET A 43 -1.44 1.49 -7.31
N ARG A 44 -0.90 2.05 -6.25
CA ARG A 44 0.42 1.70 -5.73
C ARG A 44 0.58 2.10 -4.28
N PHE A 45 1.62 1.56 -3.67
CA PHE A 45 2.09 1.91 -2.33
C PHE A 45 3.55 2.29 -2.42
N ASP A 46 3.89 3.53 -2.06
CA ASP A 46 5.24 4.08 -2.17
C ASP A 46 5.92 4.17 -0.80
N TYR A 47 7.15 3.70 -0.71
CA TYR A 47 7.98 3.78 0.49
C TYR A 47 9.38 4.33 0.17
N PRO A 48 9.94 5.26 1.00
CA PRO A 48 9.31 5.94 2.14
C PRO A 48 8.14 6.83 1.71
N GLY A 49 7.15 6.95 2.58
CA GLY A 49 6.02 7.86 2.35
C GLY A 49 6.39 9.33 2.59
N HIS A 50 5.60 10.23 2.02
CA HIS A 50 5.83 11.68 2.04
C HIS A 50 5.00 12.40 3.12
N LEU A 51 4.61 11.70 4.17
CA LEU A 51 3.88 12.31 5.29
C LEU A 51 4.79 13.31 6.04
N PRO A 52 4.35 14.57 6.26
CA PRO A 52 5.12 15.52 7.06
C PRO A 52 5.43 15.00 8.47
N GLU A 53 6.62 15.28 8.98
CA GLU A 53 7.09 14.77 10.29
C GLU A 53 6.13 15.10 11.44
N THR A 54 5.54 16.29 11.42
CA THR A 54 4.54 16.69 12.43
C THR A 54 3.28 15.82 12.39
N ALA A 55 2.82 15.45 11.19
CA ALA A 55 1.67 14.58 11.00
C ALA A 55 2.03 13.12 11.37
N GLN A 56 3.25 12.66 11.06
CA GLN A 56 3.72 11.35 11.50
C GLN A 56 3.74 11.25 13.03
N LYS A 57 4.28 12.23 13.73
CA LYS A 57 4.27 12.28 15.21
C LYS A 57 2.85 12.24 15.77
N HIS A 58 1.91 12.93 15.11
CA HIS A 58 0.50 12.87 15.50
C HIS A 58 -0.08 11.46 15.27
N ALA A 59 0.21 10.82 14.13
CA ALA A 59 -0.22 9.45 13.86
C ALA A 59 0.34 8.45 14.90
N GLU A 60 1.60 8.60 15.30
CA GLU A 60 2.23 7.80 16.35
C GLU A 60 1.54 7.97 17.71
N GLN A 61 1.12 9.21 18.05
CA GLN A 61 0.34 9.48 19.27
C GLN A 61 -1.04 8.81 19.22
N VAL A 62 -1.72 8.88 18.06
CA VAL A 62 -3.03 8.22 17.85
C VAL A 62 -2.91 6.70 18.05
N VAL A 63 -1.91 6.08 17.40
CA VAL A 63 -1.63 4.64 17.55
C VAL A 63 -1.34 4.29 19.00
N THR A 64 -0.45 5.03 19.65
CA THR A 64 -0.04 4.76 21.04
C THR A 64 -1.24 4.83 21.98
N LYS A 65 -2.06 5.86 21.84
CA LYS A 65 -3.26 6.01 22.67
C LYS A 65 -4.24 4.86 22.46
N PHE A 66 -4.57 4.57 21.18
CA PHE A 66 -5.53 3.51 20.87
C PHE A 66 -5.06 2.14 21.34
N MET A 67 -3.80 1.78 21.05
CA MET A 67 -3.26 0.46 21.42
C MET A 67 -3.14 0.28 22.93
N ASN A 68 -2.81 1.35 23.67
CA ASN A 68 -2.79 1.30 25.14
C ASN A 68 -4.20 1.08 25.72
N GLU A 69 -5.22 1.78 25.18
CA GLU A 69 -6.61 1.64 25.66
C GLU A 69 -7.16 0.23 25.47
N ILE A 70 -6.77 -0.47 24.39
CA ILE A 70 -7.19 -1.86 24.16
C ILE A 70 -6.24 -2.90 24.77
N GLY A 71 -5.17 -2.47 25.47
CA GLY A 71 -4.19 -3.36 26.07
C GLY A 71 -3.27 -4.07 25.08
N TYR A 72 -3.13 -3.57 23.84
CA TYR A 72 -2.23 -4.13 22.84
C TYR A 72 -0.79 -3.67 23.09
N ASN A 73 0.01 -4.53 23.71
CA ASN A 73 1.34 -4.18 24.19
C ASN A 73 2.48 -4.98 23.54
N HIS A 74 2.16 -5.91 22.63
CA HIS A 74 3.14 -6.77 21.99
C HIS A 74 2.61 -7.30 20.65
N GLY A 75 3.27 -6.96 19.54
CA GLY A 75 2.87 -7.38 18.21
C GLY A 75 3.02 -6.29 17.17
N PHE A 76 2.97 -6.68 15.89
CA PHE A 76 2.95 -5.76 14.78
C PHE A 76 1.60 -5.06 14.64
N PHE A 77 1.62 -3.86 14.09
CA PHE A 77 0.42 -3.18 13.61
C PHE A 77 0.67 -2.49 12.27
N ASN A 78 -0.40 -2.29 11.55
CA ASN A 78 -0.51 -1.41 10.41
C ASN A 78 -1.75 -0.55 10.62
N MET A 79 -1.59 0.76 10.67
CA MET A 79 -2.70 1.71 10.76
C MET A 79 -2.89 2.39 9.42
N GLU A 80 -4.05 2.21 8.82
CA GLU A 80 -4.48 2.96 7.65
C GLU A 80 -5.23 4.23 8.10
N PHE A 81 -4.86 5.38 7.52
CA PHE A 81 -5.48 6.66 7.89
C PHE A 81 -5.44 7.65 6.73
N ILE A 82 -6.35 8.62 6.79
CA ILE A 82 -6.39 9.76 5.89
C ILE A 82 -5.93 10.99 6.66
N GLN A 83 -4.99 11.73 6.08
CA GLN A 83 -4.62 13.07 6.54
C GLN A 83 -5.32 14.11 5.69
N ASP A 84 -6.14 14.92 6.32
CA ASP A 84 -6.72 16.11 5.70
C ASP A 84 -5.64 17.17 5.51
N GLU A 85 -5.37 17.54 4.26
CA GLU A 85 -4.27 18.45 3.91
C GLU A 85 -4.54 19.90 4.35
N ASP A 86 -5.82 20.30 4.49
CA ASP A 86 -6.19 21.65 4.90
C ASP A 86 -6.09 21.84 6.42
N THR A 87 -6.53 20.82 7.17
CA THR A 87 -6.64 20.91 8.63
C THR A 87 -5.53 20.17 9.36
N GLY A 88 -4.80 19.31 8.67
CA GLY A 88 -3.81 18.39 9.26
C GLY A 88 -4.42 17.28 10.12
N GLN A 89 -5.75 17.17 10.17
CA GLN A 89 -6.42 16.14 10.95
C GLN A 89 -6.14 14.75 10.39
N ILE A 90 -5.92 13.81 11.31
CA ILE A 90 -5.78 12.39 11.00
C ILE A 90 -7.09 11.69 11.32
N LYS A 91 -7.60 10.94 10.34
CA LYS A 91 -8.78 10.08 10.49
C LYS A 91 -8.40 8.65 10.20
N VAL A 92 -8.49 7.81 11.21
CA VAL A 92 -8.17 6.40 11.11
C VAL A 92 -9.22 5.70 10.26
N VAL A 93 -8.76 4.95 9.26
CA VAL A 93 -9.60 4.06 8.45
C VAL A 93 -9.64 2.69 9.09
N GLU A 94 -8.48 2.13 9.42
CA GLU A 94 -8.38 0.78 9.97
C GLU A 94 -7.12 0.59 10.81
N PHE A 95 -7.25 -0.19 11.91
CA PHE A 95 -6.13 -0.76 12.63
C PHE A 95 -6.02 -2.25 12.35
N ASN A 96 -4.92 -2.67 11.79
CA ASN A 96 -4.61 -4.06 11.51
C ASN A 96 -3.55 -4.55 12.52
N PRO A 97 -3.88 -5.42 13.52
CA PRO A 97 -2.93 -5.91 14.51
C PRO A 97 -2.05 -7.04 13.93
N ARG A 98 -1.35 -6.74 12.85
CA ARG A 98 -0.47 -7.64 12.09
C ARG A 98 0.54 -6.86 11.26
N LEU A 99 1.59 -7.52 10.81
CA LEU A 99 2.45 -6.93 9.79
C LEU A 99 1.69 -6.76 8.45
N ALA A 100 2.03 -5.72 7.69
CA ALA A 100 1.57 -5.52 6.33
C ALA A 100 2.48 -6.30 5.37
N SER A 101 2.12 -7.57 5.07
CA SER A 101 2.96 -8.46 4.27
C SER A 101 3.28 -7.90 2.87
N GLN A 102 2.36 -7.13 2.29
CA GLN A 102 2.56 -6.48 0.99
C GLN A 102 3.71 -5.46 1.02
N PHE A 103 4.00 -4.87 2.19
CA PHE A 103 5.06 -3.86 2.34
C PHE A 103 6.40 -4.45 2.79
N SER A 104 6.45 -5.73 3.15
CA SER A 104 7.66 -6.37 3.70
C SER A 104 8.88 -6.24 2.76
N ASP A 105 8.66 -6.37 1.46
CA ASP A 105 9.73 -6.21 0.46
C ASP A 105 10.19 -4.75 0.32
N LEU A 106 9.29 -3.79 0.50
CA LEU A 106 9.62 -2.36 0.46
C LEU A 106 10.59 -1.99 1.58
N TYR A 107 10.28 -2.39 2.81
CA TYR A 107 11.16 -2.20 3.98
C TYR A 107 12.50 -2.93 3.84
N LEU A 108 12.46 -4.12 3.25
CA LEU A 108 13.69 -4.88 3.00
C LEU A 108 14.62 -4.16 2.02
N ARG A 109 14.07 -3.63 0.93
CA ARG A 109 14.83 -2.91 -0.11
C ARG A 109 15.42 -1.60 0.38
N VAL A 110 14.63 -0.83 1.15
CA VAL A 110 14.99 0.54 1.52
C VAL A 110 15.76 0.59 2.83
N ASP A 111 15.34 -0.17 3.84
CA ASP A 111 15.92 -0.10 5.20
C ASP A 111 16.71 -1.36 5.58
N GLY A 112 16.68 -2.39 4.74
CA GLY A 112 17.27 -3.69 5.06
C GLY A 112 16.50 -4.44 6.16
N LEU A 113 15.25 -4.08 6.44
CA LEU A 113 14.42 -4.67 7.48
C LEU A 113 13.65 -5.89 6.97
N ASN A 114 13.96 -7.06 7.48
CA ASN A 114 13.19 -8.27 7.21
C ASN A 114 12.02 -8.39 8.19
N LEU A 115 10.85 -7.87 7.81
CA LEU A 115 9.67 -7.83 8.69
C LEU A 115 9.20 -9.24 9.12
N HIS A 116 9.41 -10.27 8.30
CA HIS A 116 9.05 -11.64 8.67
C HIS A 116 9.99 -12.19 9.76
N ALA A 117 11.31 -11.94 9.64
CA ALA A 117 12.25 -12.29 10.69
C ALA A 117 11.98 -11.50 12.00
N MET A 118 11.61 -10.22 11.87
CA MET A 118 11.20 -9.39 13.00
C MET A 118 9.94 -9.93 13.68
N ALA A 119 8.95 -10.41 12.92
CA ALA A 119 7.75 -11.03 13.47
C ALA A 119 8.06 -12.34 14.22
N MET A 120 8.97 -13.14 13.68
CA MET A 120 9.45 -14.35 14.36
C MET A 120 10.19 -14.02 15.67
N ALA A 121 11.08 -13.02 15.66
CA ALA A 121 11.77 -12.57 16.87
C ALA A 121 10.77 -12.10 17.93
N LEU A 122 9.80 -11.28 17.53
CA LEU A 122 8.76 -10.77 18.42
C LEU A 122 7.93 -11.90 19.05
N SER A 123 7.60 -12.95 18.27
CA SER A 123 6.88 -14.12 18.79
C SER A 123 7.67 -14.94 19.83
N HIS A 124 8.98 -14.75 19.90
CA HIS A 124 9.89 -15.39 20.88
C HIS A 124 10.33 -14.42 21.99
N ASP A 125 9.63 -13.29 22.14
CA ASP A 125 9.96 -12.23 23.12
C ASP A 125 11.39 -11.64 22.93
N ILE A 126 11.88 -11.65 21.70
CA ILE A 126 13.14 -11.03 21.31
C ILE A 126 12.83 -9.65 20.68
N ASP A 127 13.54 -8.61 21.13
CA ASP A 127 13.39 -7.28 20.53
C ASP A 127 13.84 -7.30 19.05
N PRO A 128 12.93 -7.06 18.09
CA PRO A 128 13.25 -7.06 16.67
C PRO A 128 14.36 -6.09 16.27
N MET A 129 14.57 -5.00 17.03
CA MET A 129 15.66 -4.04 16.75
C MET A 129 17.05 -4.61 16.98
N THR A 130 17.16 -5.75 17.66
CA THR A 130 18.45 -6.46 17.85
C THR A 130 18.87 -7.29 16.63
N LEU A 131 17.95 -7.49 15.68
CA LEU A 131 18.27 -8.24 14.46
C LEU A 131 19.18 -7.44 13.54
N ALA A 132 20.11 -8.14 12.88
CA ALA A 132 20.95 -7.53 11.87
C ALA A 132 20.12 -7.08 10.66
N ARG A 133 20.35 -5.85 10.21
CA ARG A 133 19.77 -5.34 8.96
C ARG A 133 20.55 -5.88 7.76
N GLN A 134 19.84 -6.11 6.67
CA GLN A 134 20.47 -6.36 5.39
C GLN A 134 20.94 -5.04 4.76
N THR A 135 21.83 -5.12 3.79
CA THR A 135 22.25 -3.93 3.02
C THR A 135 21.07 -3.45 2.17
N PRO A 136 20.66 -2.18 2.29
CA PRO A 136 19.66 -1.60 1.40
C PRO A 136 20.04 -1.73 -0.07
N THR A 137 19.09 -1.99 -0.94
CA THR A 137 19.29 -2.14 -2.39
C THR A 137 18.65 -1.02 -3.20
N ALA A 138 17.85 -0.15 -2.55
CA ALA A 138 17.14 0.94 -3.19
C ALA A 138 16.98 2.12 -2.22
N ASN A 139 16.79 3.34 -2.75
CA ASN A 139 16.47 4.51 -1.94
C ASN A 139 14.95 4.66 -1.72
N CYS A 140 14.15 4.12 -2.65
CA CYS A 140 12.71 4.02 -2.55
C CYS A 140 12.23 2.74 -3.21
N ALA A 141 11.04 2.30 -2.86
CA ALA A 141 10.42 1.11 -3.41
C ALA A 141 8.89 1.28 -3.52
N SER A 142 8.29 0.61 -4.49
CA SER A 142 6.84 0.64 -4.67
C SER A 142 6.27 -0.74 -4.90
N SER A 143 5.05 -0.92 -4.37
CA SER A 143 4.17 -2.04 -4.67
C SER A 143 3.10 -1.56 -5.65
N PHE A 144 3.25 -1.92 -6.91
CA PHE A 144 2.34 -1.54 -8.00
C PHE A 144 1.20 -2.54 -8.10
N VAL A 145 -0.04 -2.05 -8.14
CA VAL A 145 -1.24 -2.89 -8.15
C VAL A 145 -1.94 -2.78 -9.50
N TYR A 146 -1.90 -3.84 -10.28
CA TYR A 146 -2.54 -3.91 -11.58
C TYR A 146 -4.02 -4.27 -11.45
N ARG A 147 -4.89 -3.38 -11.98
CA ARG A 147 -6.35 -3.56 -11.92
C ARG A 147 -7.00 -3.36 -13.29
N SER A 148 -8.15 -4.00 -13.50
CA SER A 148 -9.06 -3.70 -14.59
C SER A 148 -10.34 -3.06 -14.05
N PHE A 149 -10.79 -2.01 -14.73
CA PHE A 149 -12.04 -1.29 -14.45
C PHE A 149 -13.10 -1.56 -15.51
N ASP A 150 -12.84 -2.46 -16.45
CA ASP A 150 -13.82 -2.91 -17.45
C ASP A 150 -14.28 -4.33 -17.10
N PRO A 151 -15.58 -4.51 -16.72
CA PRO A 151 -16.13 -5.82 -16.40
C PRO A 151 -16.21 -6.77 -17.62
N ALA A 152 -16.20 -6.21 -18.84
CA ALA A 152 -16.24 -6.98 -20.08
C ALA A 152 -14.84 -7.38 -20.58
N ALA A 153 -13.80 -6.70 -20.12
CA ALA A 153 -12.43 -7.03 -20.51
C ALA A 153 -11.97 -8.32 -19.84
N ALA A 154 -11.35 -9.20 -20.61
CA ALA A 154 -10.59 -10.30 -20.04
C ALA A 154 -9.41 -9.75 -19.22
N ALA A 155 -9.05 -10.44 -18.12
CA ALA A 155 -7.83 -10.12 -17.40
C ALA A 155 -6.64 -10.25 -18.35
N PRO A 156 -5.71 -9.25 -18.37
CA PRO A 156 -4.49 -9.40 -19.15
C PRO A 156 -3.78 -10.70 -18.80
N GLU A 157 -3.44 -11.46 -19.82
CA GLU A 157 -2.75 -12.73 -19.64
C GLU A 157 -1.28 -12.49 -19.32
N LEU A 158 -0.70 -13.27 -18.41
CA LEU A 158 0.74 -13.33 -18.22
C LEU A 158 1.32 -14.39 -19.15
N THR A 159 1.90 -13.95 -20.28
CA THR A 159 2.54 -14.85 -21.23
C THR A 159 3.88 -15.36 -20.71
N PRO A 160 4.28 -16.62 -21.05
CA PRO A 160 5.61 -17.13 -20.68
C PRO A 160 6.75 -16.23 -21.17
N SER A 161 6.67 -15.71 -22.40
CA SER A 161 7.68 -14.81 -22.97
C SER A 161 7.78 -13.48 -22.23
N GLY A 162 6.64 -12.89 -21.83
CA GLY A 162 6.61 -11.68 -21.04
C GLY A 162 7.20 -11.88 -19.63
N LEU A 163 6.86 -13.00 -19.00
CA LEU A 163 7.42 -13.36 -17.69
C LEU A 163 8.94 -13.56 -17.75
N ASP A 164 9.45 -14.25 -18.79
CA ASP A 164 10.88 -14.47 -18.97
C ASP A 164 11.62 -13.17 -19.27
N ALA A 165 11.05 -12.28 -20.10
CA ALA A 165 11.59 -10.95 -20.36
C ALA A 165 11.66 -10.10 -19.07
N PHE A 166 10.57 -10.11 -18.28
CA PHE A 166 10.53 -9.43 -16.99
C PHE A 166 11.62 -9.95 -16.03
N ARG A 167 11.71 -11.27 -15.83
CA ARG A 167 12.72 -11.87 -14.94
C ARG A 167 14.15 -11.57 -15.35
N LYS A 168 14.40 -11.51 -16.66
CA LYS A 168 15.73 -11.15 -17.20
C LYS A 168 16.08 -9.69 -16.95
N ALA A 169 15.12 -8.77 -17.13
CA ALA A 169 15.32 -7.34 -16.96
C ALA A 169 15.30 -6.91 -15.48
N PHE A 170 14.53 -7.59 -14.65
CA PHE A 170 14.29 -7.29 -13.24
C PHE A 170 14.53 -8.54 -12.36
N PRO A 171 15.79 -8.99 -12.21
CA PRO A 171 16.08 -10.22 -11.46
C PRO A 171 15.65 -10.16 -10.00
N ASP A 172 15.64 -8.94 -9.41
CA ASP A 172 15.18 -8.69 -8.04
C ASP A 172 13.71 -8.23 -7.99
N GLY A 173 13.03 -8.09 -9.13
CA GLY A 173 11.62 -7.70 -9.19
C GLY A 173 10.72 -8.83 -8.71
N LEU A 174 9.75 -8.51 -7.85
CA LEU A 174 8.72 -9.47 -7.46
C LEU A 174 7.47 -9.24 -8.30
N LEU A 175 6.91 -10.31 -8.85
CA LEU A 175 5.67 -10.28 -9.61
C LEU A 175 4.73 -11.36 -9.08
N PHE A 176 3.54 -10.93 -8.67
CA PHE A 176 2.44 -11.79 -8.25
C PHE A 176 1.32 -11.67 -9.27
N TYR A 177 0.97 -12.77 -9.92
CA TYR A 177 -0.13 -12.83 -10.87
C TYR A 177 -1.32 -13.58 -10.27
N TYR A 178 -2.50 -13.00 -10.41
CA TYR A 178 -3.76 -13.52 -9.87
C TYR A 178 -4.73 -13.81 -11.01
N PRO A 179 -4.62 -14.97 -11.69
CA PRO A 179 -5.60 -15.35 -12.70
C PRO A 179 -6.97 -15.49 -12.05
N LYS A 180 -8.00 -14.90 -12.67
CA LYS A 180 -9.36 -14.93 -12.12
C LYS A 180 -10.34 -15.54 -13.10
N LEU A 181 -11.25 -16.37 -12.57
CA LEU A 181 -12.38 -16.90 -13.30
C LEU A 181 -13.49 -15.84 -13.42
N SER A 182 -14.33 -15.93 -14.44
CA SER A 182 -15.40 -14.98 -14.73
C SER A 182 -16.31 -14.67 -13.52
N GLY A 183 -16.69 -15.68 -12.75
CA GLY A 183 -17.52 -15.50 -11.54
C GLY A 183 -16.82 -14.70 -10.42
N GLN A 184 -15.48 -14.82 -10.31
CA GLN A 184 -14.68 -14.02 -9.37
C GLN A 184 -14.58 -12.58 -9.82
N ILE A 185 -14.41 -12.35 -11.14
CA ILE A 185 -14.39 -11.02 -11.75
C ILE A 185 -15.71 -10.31 -11.48
N GLN A 186 -16.85 -10.95 -11.78
CA GLN A 186 -18.18 -10.38 -11.54
C GLN A 186 -18.40 -10.02 -10.07
N ARG A 187 -17.97 -10.88 -9.14
CA ARG A 187 -18.06 -10.60 -7.70
C ARG A 187 -17.23 -9.37 -7.32
N ASP A 188 -15.98 -9.30 -7.77
CA ASP A 188 -15.09 -8.19 -7.44
C ASP A 188 -15.63 -6.87 -8.01
N PHE A 189 -16.15 -6.86 -9.23
CA PHE A 189 -16.80 -5.68 -9.81
C PHE A 189 -18.02 -5.24 -9.00
N LYS A 190 -18.86 -6.17 -8.58
CA LYS A 190 -20.06 -5.86 -7.79
C LYS A 190 -19.72 -5.11 -6.49
N TRP A 191 -18.60 -5.44 -5.86
CA TRP A 191 -18.26 -4.92 -4.53
C TRP A 191 -17.17 -3.85 -4.54
N LEU A 192 -16.27 -3.85 -5.54
CA LEU A 192 -15.07 -3.03 -5.58
C LEU A 192 -14.97 -2.15 -6.83
N GLY A 193 -15.90 -2.28 -7.79
CA GLY A 193 -15.86 -1.56 -9.06
C GLY A 193 -14.65 -1.90 -9.95
N SER A 194 -13.83 -2.85 -9.56
CA SER A 194 -12.62 -3.28 -10.27
C SER A 194 -12.15 -4.64 -9.80
N TYR A 195 -11.28 -5.31 -10.58
CA TYR A 195 -10.58 -6.50 -10.07
C TYR A 195 -9.07 -6.37 -10.25
N ARG A 196 -8.33 -6.85 -9.26
CA ARG A 196 -6.88 -6.92 -9.27
C ARG A 196 -6.43 -8.21 -9.96
N TYR A 197 -5.47 -8.08 -10.90
CA TYR A 197 -4.88 -9.23 -11.59
C TYR A 197 -3.37 -9.37 -11.37
N GLY A 198 -2.71 -8.35 -10.82
CA GLY A 198 -1.28 -8.45 -10.52
C GLY A 198 -0.84 -7.49 -9.41
N ILE A 199 0.28 -7.81 -8.79
CA ILE A 199 1.08 -6.92 -7.95
C ILE A 199 2.54 -7.07 -8.38
N MET A 200 3.25 -5.95 -8.50
CA MET A 200 4.67 -5.94 -8.79
C MET A 200 5.40 -5.06 -7.76
N HIS A 201 6.52 -5.54 -7.23
CA HIS A 201 7.38 -4.74 -6.36
C HIS A 201 8.68 -4.43 -7.07
N LEU A 202 9.06 -3.17 -7.07
CA LEU A 202 10.34 -2.68 -7.58
C LEU A 202 10.98 -1.70 -6.60
N GLY A 203 12.31 -1.67 -6.60
CA GLY A 203 13.10 -0.64 -5.94
C GLY A 203 13.73 0.28 -6.96
N GLY A 204 13.92 1.55 -6.59
CA GLY A 204 14.49 2.58 -7.44
C GLY A 204 15.36 3.57 -6.68
N LYS A 205 15.99 4.49 -7.41
CA LYS A 205 16.81 5.56 -6.84
C LYS A 205 15.94 6.71 -6.32
N ASP A 206 14.85 6.99 -7.02
CA ASP A 206 13.89 8.05 -6.76
C ASP A 206 12.54 7.70 -7.43
N GLN A 207 11.54 8.52 -7.26
CA GLN A 207 10.19 8.31 -7.80
C GLN A 207 10.16 8.33 -9.35
N ASP A 208 10.99 9.15 -9.99
CA ASP A 208 11.09 9.18 -11.45
C ASP A 208 11.70 7.89 -12.01
N ASP A 209 12.68 7.34 -11.30
CA ASP A 209 13.27 6.05 -11.63
C ASP A 209 12.25 4.93 -11.47
N LEU A 210 11.52 4.88 -10.35
CA LEU A 210 10.44 3.91 -10.12
C LEU A 210 9.39 3.95 -11.21
N ARG A 211 9.01 5.15 -11.67
CA ARG A 211 8.07 5.32 -12.79
C ARG A 211 8.60 4.67 -14.06
N ARG A 212 9.83 5.01 -14.47
CA ARG A 212 10.46 4.44 -15.67
C ARG A 212 10.59 2.91 -15.59
N LEU A 213 10.98 2.40 -14.41
CA LEU A 213 11.10 0.95 -14.18
C LEU A 213 9.72 0.27 -14.26
N CYS A 214 8.68 0.87 -13.67
CA CYS A 214 7.31 0.37 -13.75
C CYS A 214 6.79 0.35 -15.19
N GLU A 215 6.98 1.42 -15.95
CA GLU A 215 6.57 1.51 -17.36
C GLU A 215 7.28 0.47 -18.21
N HIS A 216 8.60 0.32 -18.03
CA HIS A 216 9.39 -0.69 -18.74
C HIS A 216 8.93 -2.11 -18.39
N ALA A 217 8.81 -2.44 -17.11
CA ALA A 217 8.35 -3.75 -16.66
C ALA A 217 6.94 -4.07 -17.19
N SER A 218 6.02 -3.09 -17.14
CA SER A 218 4.66 -3.23 -17.66
C SER A 218 4.66 -3.48 -19.17
N SER A 219 5.51 -2.78 -19.93
CA SER A 219 5.66 -3.00 -21.37
C SER A 219 6.13 -4.44 -21.69
N LEU A 220 7.08 -4.99 -20.93
CA LEU A 220 7.53 -6.38 -21.11
C LEU A 220 6.41 -7.40 -20.82
N LEU A 221 5.55 -7.10 -19.86
CA LEU A 221 4.40 -7.94 -19.49
C LEU A 221 3.21 -7.77 -20.45
N GLY A 222 3.19 -6.71 -21.29
CA GLY A 222 2.04 -6.35 -22.11
C GLY A 222 0.87 -5.78 -21.26
N TRP A 223 1.15 -5.23 -20.10
CA TRP A 223 0.16 -4.70 -19.15
C TRP A 223 0.18 -3.17 -19.10
N PRO A 224 -0.98 -2.50 -18.89
CA PRO A 224 -1.01 -1.06 -18.62
C PRO A 224 -0.26 -0.73 -17.32
N ALA A 225 0.66 0.23 -17.36
CA ALA A 225 1.43 0.62 -16.18
C ALA A 225 0.52 1.30 -15.13
N PRO A 226 0.52 0.84 -13.86
CA PRO A 226 -0.22 1.46 -12.78
C PRO A 226 0.57 2.66 -12.20
N TYR A 227 0.93 3.61 -13.07
CA TYR A 227 1.65 4.80 -12.71
C TYR A 227 1.14 5.99 -13.53
N LEU A 228 0.50 6.94 -12.87
CA LEU A 228 -0.04 8.14 -13.52
C LEU A 228 0.75 9.37 -13.05
N GLU A 229 1.07 10.26 -13.97
CA GLU A 229 1.89 11.46 -13.69
C GLU A 229 1.19 12.44 -12.73
N ASN A 230 -0.11 12.61 -12.91
CA ASN A 230 -0.91 13.46 -12.05
C ASN A 230 -1.55 12.57 -10.97
N ILE A 231 -0.95 12.57 -9.79
CA ILE A 231 -1.65 12.14 -8.59
C ILE A 231 -2.72 13.20 -8.36
N VAL A 232 -3.91 12.91 -8.86
CA VAL A 232 -5.09 13.70 -8.51
C VAL A 232 -5.24 13.53 -7.01
N SER A 233 -5.17 14.62 -6.26
CA SER A 233 -5.44 14.56 -4.84
C SER A 233 -6.85 13.98 -4.66
N PHE A 234 -7.11 13.28 -3.57
CA PHE A 234 -8.45 12.76 -3.25
C PHE A 234 -9.53 13.85 -3.37
N ARG A 235 -9.13 15.11 -3.22
CA ARG A 235 -9.92 16.32 -3.41
C ARG A 235 -10.46 16.47 -4.84
N ASP A 236 -9.64 16.15 -5.85
CA ASP A 236 -10.02 16.27 -7.26
C ASP A 236 -10.88 15.08 -7.70
N ALA A 237 -10.66 13.90 -7.11
CA ALA A 237 -11.46 12.71 -7.36
C ALA A 237 -12.91 12.87 -6.84
N THR A 238 -13.11 13.58 -5.72
CA THR A 238 -14.45 13.82 -5.14
C THR A 238 -15.23 14.94 -5.86
N HIS A 239 -14.56 15.77 -6.69
CA HIS A 239 -15.25 16.81 -7.46
C HIS A 239 -16.11 16.26 -8.62
N ASN A 240 -15.91 15.02 -9.02
CA ASN A 240 -16.69 14.35 -10.06
C ASN A 240 -17.78 13.43 -9.50
N TRP A 241 -18.06 13.48 -8.20
CA TRP A 241 -19.24 12.81 -7.65
C TRP A 241 -20.46 13.57 -8.12
N PRO A 242 -21.47 12.92 -8.75
CA PRO A 242 -22.67 13.61 -9.21
C PRO A 242 -23.31 14.32 -8.03
N SER A 243 -23.43 15.65 -8.14
CA SER A 243 -24.11 16.48 -7.14
C SER A 243 -25.62 16.23 -7.06
N ASP A 244 -26.16 15.29 -7.84
CA ASP A 244 -27.59 15.09 -8.06
C ASP A 244 -28.17 13.83 -7.39
N ALA A 245 -27.49 13.26 -6.40
CA ALA A 245 -28.07 12.21 -5.58
C ALA A 245 -28.78 12.76 -4.32
N ALA A 246 -29.37 13.97 -4.41
CA ALA A 246 -30.24 14.56 -3.40
C ALA A 246 -31.62 14.79 -4.02
N ALA A 247 -32.45 13.75 -4.03
CA ALA A 247 -33.92 13.83 -4.05
C ALA A 247 -34.49 12.48 -3.59
#